data_e0b6b8169d0e197d5fe8fd3ec233e558
#
_entry.id   e0b6b8169d0e197d5fe8fd3ec233e558
#
_cell.length_a   1.000
_cell.length_b   1.000
_cell.length_c   1.000
_cell.angle_alpha   90.00
_cell.angle_beta   90.00
_cell.angle_gamma   90.00
#
_symmetry.space_group_name_H-M   'P 1'
#
loop_
_entity.id
_entity.type
_entity.pdbx_description
1 polymer ?
#
loop_
_entity_poly.entity_id
_entity_poly.type
_entity_poly.pdbx_seq_one_letter_code
_entity_poly.pdbx_strand_id
1 'polypeptide(L)'
;MIAVQYPEPNFKIKKDGDKRYIFCIIRKQWLLLTEEEWVRQNFVQFLITTLNYPKTLIACEKEIQLNELKKRFDILVYDKNHKPWMLVECKEPGVILSEHVLQQVLRYNMKVPVQFIVITNGNHTIAWIKNNAQLDLLTELPRWI
;
A
#
# COMPACT_ATOMS: atom_id res chain seq x y z
N MET A 1 -15.18 4.56 5.48
CA MET A 1 -14.19 3.50 5.18
C MET A 1 -14.53 2.84 3.86
N ILE A 2 -13.50 2.40 3.17
CA ILE A 2 -13.66 1.72 1.90
C ILE A 2 -13.86 0.23 2.14
N ALA A 3 -14.90 -0.35 1.55
CA ALA A 3 -15.10 -1.80 1.60
C ALA A 3 -14.14 -2.46 0.60
N VAL A 4 -13.28 -3.33 1.09
CA VAL A 4 -12.34 -4.10 0.27
C VAL A 4 -12.69 -5.57 0.40
N GLN A 5 -13.04 -6.17 -0.74
CA GLN A 5 -13.23 -7.60 -0.79
C GLN A 5 -12.00 -8.22 -1.42
N TYR A 6 -11.15 -8.81 -0.56
CA TYR A 6 -9.91 -9.39 -1.04
C TYR A 6 -10.18 -10.66 -1.86
N PRO A 7 -9.44 -10.85 -2.96
CA PRO A 7 -9.48 -12.14 -3.64
C PRO A 7 -8.90 -13.22 -2.74
N GLU A 8 -9.24 -14.46 -3.04
CA GLU A 8 -8.67 -15.58 -2.30
C GLU A 8 -7.14 -15.55 -2.43
N PRO A 9 -6.41 -15.69 -1.29
CA PRO A 9 -4.95 -15.59 -1.32
C PRO A 9 -4.33 -16.63 -2.26
N ASN A 10 -3.47 -16.17 -3.16
CA ASN A 10 -2.77 -17.03 -4.11
C ASN A 10 -1.27 -16.70 -4.04
N PHE A 11 -0.62 -17.13 -2.97
CA PHE A 11 0.77 -16.82 -2.71
C PHE A 11 1.59 -18.10 -2.59
N LYS A 12 2.87 -18.01 -2.99
CA LYS A 12 3.83 -19.06 -2.68
C LYS A 12 4.35 -18.82 -1.28
N ILE A 13 4.21 -19.82 -0.43
CA ILE A 13 4.64 -19.76 0.96
C ILE A 13 5.50 -20.99 1.23
N LYS A 14 6.63 -20.79 1.90
CA LYS A 14 7.47 -21.89 2.34
C LYS A 14 7.76 -21.77 3.81
N LYS A 15 8.09 -22.89 4.45
CA LYS A 15 8.45 -22.96 5.85
C LYS A 15 9.92 -23.38 5.95
N ASP A 16 10.67 -22.69 6.79
CA ASP A 16 12.06 -23.03 7.09
C ASP A 16 12.20 -23.00 8.61
N GLY A 17 12.24 -24.20 9.23
CA GLY A 17 12.20 -24.33 10.68
C GLY A 17 10.83 -23.88 11.20
N ASP A 18 10.85 -22.94 12.13
CA ASP A 18 9.64 -22.34 12.69
C ASP A 18 9.24 -21.02 12.01
N LYS A 19 9.98 -20.63 10.97
CA LYS A 19 9.71 -19.40 10.24
C LYS A 19 9.00 -19.69 8.92
N ARG A 20 8.13 -18.77 8.52
CA ARG A 20 7.44 -18.80 7.23
C ARG A 20 7.92 -17.67 6.36
N TYR A 21 7.97 -17.92 5.07
CA TYR A 21 8.37 -16.94 4.06
C TYR A 21 7.33 -16.89 2.95
N ILE A 22 7.10 -15.70 2.44
CA ILE A 22 6.20 -15.47 1.32
C ILE A 22 6.99 -14.92 0.14
N PHE A 23 6.67 -15.39 -1.07
CA PHE A 23 7.32 -14.87 -2.27
C PHE A 23 6.58 -13.63 -2.75
N CYS A 24 7.29 -12.50 -2.81
CA CYS A 24 6.74 -11.24 -3.30
C CYS A 24 6.95 -11.16 -4.81
N ILE A 25 5.85 -11.16 -5.58
CA ILE A 25 5.92 -11.09 -7.04
C ILE A 25 6.43 -9.75 -7.55
N ILE A 26 6.31 -8.70 -6.74
CA ILE A 26 6.79 -7.36 -7.10
C ILE A 26 8.31 -7.27 -6.89
N ARG A 27 8.78 -7.65 -5.71
CA ARG A 27 10.21 -7.61 -5.36
C ARG A 27 10.99 -8.82 -5.88
N LYS A 28 10.27 -9.87 -6.32
CA LYS A 28 10.83 -11.12 -6.86
C LYS A 28 11.81 -11.78 -5.90
N GLN A 29 11.42 -11.85 -4.63
CA GLN A 29 12.24 -12.46 -3.59
C GLN A 29 11.37 -13.01 -2.47
N TRP A 30 11.94 -13.92 -1.70
CA TRP A 30 11.32 -14.48 -0.51
C TRP A 30 11.52 -13.53 0.66
N LEU A 31 10.45 -13.27 1.41
CA LEU A 31 10.45 -12.35 2.54
C LEU A 31 9.83 -13.04 3.73
N LEU A 32 10.32 -12.70 4.93
CA LEU A 32 9.73 -13.21 6.16
C LEU A 32 8.25 -12.83 6.21
N LEU A 33 7.40 -13.83 6.44
CA LEU A 33 5.96 -13.62 6.51
C LEU A 33 5.59 -13.09 7.90
N THR A 34 5.47 -11.78 7.99
CA THR A 34 4.95 -11.08 9.17
C THR A 34 3.49 -10.74 8.93
N GLU A 35 2.78 -10.30 9.98
CA GLU A 35 1.40 -9.84 9.84
C GLU A 35 1.30 -8.64 8.91
N GLU A 36 2.26 -7.72 9.00
CA GLU A 36 2.30 -6.56 8.11
C GLU A 36 2.57 -6.97 6.67
N GLU A 37 3.50 -7.91 6.46
CA GLU A 37 3.80 -8.41 5.11
C GLU A 37 2.59 -9.11 4.50
N TRP A 38 1.82 -9.83 5.32
CA TRP A 38 0.57 -10.44 4.87
C TRP A 38 -0.43 -9.41 4.38
N VAL A 39 -0.59 -8.31 5.13
CA VAL A 39 -1.47 -7.20 4.72
C VAL A 39 -0.98 -6.61 3.40
N ARG A 40 0.31 -6.35 3.28
CA ARG A 40 0.91 -5.78 2.06
C ARG A 40 0.66 -6.67 0.85
N GLN A 41 0.93 -7.97 0.97
CA GLN A 41 0.77 -8.91 -0.15
C GLN A 41 -0.70 -9.03 -0.58
N ASN A 42 -1.61 -9.10 0.37
CA ASN A 42 -3.03 -9.15 0.05
C ASN A 42 -3.50 -7.87 -0.63
N PHE A 43 -3.03 -6.71 -0.18
CA PHE A 43 -3.41 -5.45 -0.79
C PHE A 43 -2.87 -5.31 -2.21
N VAL A 44 -1.62 -5.73 -2.45
CA VAL A 44 -1.05 -5.76 -3.79
C VAL A 44 -1.87 -6.67 -4.71
N GLN A 45 -2.22 -7.87 -4.23
CA GLN A 45 -3.04 -8.80 -5.02
C GLN A 45 -4.39 -8.16 -5.36
N PHE A 46 -5.00 -7.47 -4.42
CA PHE A 46 -6.27 -6.76 -4.64
C PHE A 46 -6.12 -5.68 -5.72
N LEU A 47 -5.06 -4.88 -5.65
CA LEU A 47 -4.81 -3.85 -6.66
C LEU A 47 -4.67 -4.44 -8.06
N ILE A 48 -3.93 -5.55 -8.19
CA ILE A 48 -3.65 -6.16 -9.48
C ILE A 48 -4.86 -6.92 -10.02
N THR A 49 -5.46 -7.81 -9.22
CA THR A 49 -6.49 -8.73 -9.73
C THR A 49 -7.89 -8.15 -9.70
N THR A 50 -8.22 -7.33 -8.72
CA THR A 50 -9.55 -6.73 -8.60
C THR A 50 -9.64 -5.39 -9.30
N LEU A 51 -8.66 -4.51 -9.07
CA LEU A 51 -8.68 -3.16 -9.64
C LEU A 51 -7.91 -3.04 -10.95
N ASN A 52 -7.24 -4.10 -11.39
CA ASN A 52 -6.48 -4.15 -12.65
C ASN A 52 -5.37 -3.09 -12.75
N TYR A 53 -4.74 -2.79 -11.63
CA TYR A 53 -3.57 -1.92 -11.63
C TYR A 53 -2.40 -2.65 -12.30
N PRO A 54 -1.59 -1.96 -13.14
CA PRO A 54 -0.46 -2.61 -13.81
C PRO A 54 0.60 -3.05 -12.81
N LYS A 55 0.90 -4.32 -12.79
CA LYS A 55 1.90 -4.91 -11.89
C LYS A 55 3.27 -4.22 -12.03
N THR A 56 3.64 -3.85 -13.24
CA THR A 56 4.95 -3.22 -13.51
C THR A 56 5.06 -1.80 -12.96
N LEU A 57 3.95 -1.19 -12.55
CA LEU A 57 3.92 0.16 -11.99
C LEU A 57 3.68 0.16 -10.49
N ILE A 58 3.81 -1.00 -9.84
CA ILE A 58 3.71 -1.13 -8.39
C ILE A 58 5.08 -1.46 -7.83
N ALA A 59 5.49 -0.72 -6.79
CA ALA A 59 6.71 -1.00 -6.02
C ALA A 59 6.34 -1.26 -4.57
N CYS A 60 7.10 -2.15 -3.91
CA CYS A 60 6.92 -2.47 -2.51
C CYS A 60 8.21 -2.21 -1.76
N GLU A 61 8.11 -1.58 -0.57
CA GLU A 61 9.26 -1.34 0.32
C GLU A 61 10.42 -0.66 -0.40
N LYS A 62 10.10 0.19 -1.38
CA LYS A 62 11.11 0.87 -2.17
C LYS A 62 11.44 2.22 -1.56
N GLU A 63 12.72 2.47 -1.36
CA GLU A 63 13.22 3.76 -0.94
C GLU A 63 13.34 4.66 -2.16
N ILE A 64 12.75 5.85 -2.08
CA ILE A 64 12.76 6.83 -3.15
C ILE A 64 13.20 8.16 -2.60
N GLN A 65 13.98 8.88 -3.38
CA GLN A 65 14.33 10.25 -3.09
C GLN A 65 13.47 11.17 -3.95
N LEU A 66 12.63 11.98 -3.29
CA LEU A 66 11.77 12.95 -3.94
C LEU A 66 12.21 14.33 -3.45
N ASN A 67 12.96 15.05 -4.28
CA ASN A 67 13.63 16.29 -3.90
C ASN A 67 14.54 16.04 -2.70
N GLU A 68 14.29 16.70 -1.57
CA GLU A 68 15.06 16.50 -0.33
C GLU A 68 14.50 15.39 0.56
N LEU A 69 13.34 14.80 0.16
CA LEU A 69 12.72 13.74 0.92
C LEU A 69 13.26 12.39 0.49
N LYS A 70 13.76 11.64 1.45
CA LYS A 70 14.17 10.25 1.25
C LYS A 70 13.26 9.38 2.11
N LYS A 71 12.38 8.62 1.45
CA LYS A 71 11.36 7.82 2.13
C LYS A 71 11.22 6.44 1.55
N ARG A 72 10.86 5.49 2.40
CA ARG A 72 10.48 4.14 2.00
C ARG A 72 8.97 4.01 2.17
N PHE A 73 8.32 3.54 1.12
CA PHE A 73 6.87 3.34 1.11
C PHE A 73 6.54 1.85 1.14
N ASP A 74 5.49 1.48 1.87
CA ASP A 74 5.03 0.08 1.88
C ASP A 74 4.63 -0.35 0.48
N ILE A 75 3.77 0.43 -0.16
CA ILE A 75 3.38 0.24 -1.56
C ILE A 75 3.36 1.60 -2.22
N LEU A 76 3.95 1.68 -3.41
CA LEU A 76 3.90 2.88 -4.23
C LEU A 76 3.42 2.50 -5.62
N VAL A 77 2.42 3.20 -6.12
CA VAL A 77 1.90 3.00 -7.47
C VAL A 77 2.27 4.21 -8.32
N TYR A 78 2.83 3.95 -9.49
CA TYR A 78 3.21 4.99 -10.45
C TYR A 78 2.12 5.17 -11.49
N ASP A 79 2.03 6.39 -12.05
CA ASP A 79 1.15 6.65 -13.18
C ASP A 79 1.82 6.22 -14.50
N LYS A 80 1.13 6.45 -15.61
CA LYS A 80 1.64 6.08 -16.94
C LYS A 80 2.89 6.87 -17.35
N ASN A 81 3.20 7.98 -16.68
CA ASN A 81 4.40 8.77 -16.92
C ASN A 81 5.51 8.41 -15.92
N HIS A 82 5.36 7.31 -15.20
CA HIS A 82 6.31 6.82 -14.19
C HIS A 82 6.55 7.81 -13.05
N LYS A 83 5.52 8.58 -12.72
CA LYS A 83 5.55 9.47 -11.54
C LYS A 83 4.76 8.85 -10.41
N PRO A 84 5.17 9.05 -9.15
CA PRO A 84 4.38 8.59 -8.01
C PRO A 84 2.94 9.10 -8.09
N TRP A 85 2.01 8.21 -7.93
CA TRP A 85 0.57 8.49 -8.08
C TRP A 85 -0.23 8.17 -6.83
N MET A 86 0.06 7.04 -6.20
CA MET A 86 -0.60 6.60 -4.98
C MET A 86 0.42 5.98 -4.04
N LEU A 87 0.35 6.35 -2.76
CA LEU A 87 1.08 5.62 -1.73
C LEU A 87 0.10 4.87 -0.84
N VAL A 88 0.52 3.70 -0.36
CA VAL A 88 -0.26 2.90 0.58
C VAL A 88 0.61 2.62 1.79
N GLU A 89 0.10 2.94 2.97
CA GLU A 89 0.71 2.61 4.24
C GLU A 89 -0.02 1.40 4.82
N CYS A 90 0.73 0.33 5.08
CA CYS A 90 0.18 -0.90 5.62
C CYS A 90 0.50 -1.01 7.10
N LYS A 91 -0.52 -1.35 7.88
CA LYS A 91 -0.40 -1.62 9.32
C LYS A 91 -0.81 -3.06 9.58
N GLU A 92 -0.32 -3.63 10.68
CA GLU A 92 -0.77 -4.95 11.12
C GLU A 92 -2.26 -4.94 11.44
N PRO A 93 -2.95 -6.10 11.31
CA PRO A 93 -4.39 -6.16 11.58
C PRO A 93 -4.78 -5.73 13.00
N GLY A 94 -3.88 -5.91 13.97
CA GLY A 94 -4.12 -5.52 15.35
C GLY A 94 -4.04 -4.02 15.62
N VAL A 95 -3.52 -3.24 14.67
CA VAL A 95 -3.42 -1.79 14.82
C VAL A 95 -4.76 -1.16 14.49
N ILE A 96 -5.33 -0.46 15.46
CA ILE A 96 -6.58 0.27 15.26
C ILE A 96 -6.27 1.55 14.49
N LEU A 97 -6.98 1.76 13.38
CA LEU A 97 -6.83 2.98 12.58
C LEU A 97 -7.62 4.11 13.25
N SER A 98 -7.15 4.53 14.42
CA SER A 98 -7.72 5.64 15.16
C SER A 98 -7.41 6.96 14.47
N GLU A 99 -8.12 8.01 14.85
CA GLU A 99 -7.83 9.34 14.31
C GLU A 99 -6.39 9.76 14.54
N HIS A 100 -5.82 9.41 15.70
CA HIS A 100 -4.42 9.71 16.01
C HIS A 100 -3.46 9.03 15.02
N VAL A 101 -3.67 7.74 14.75
CA VAL A 101 -2.85 6.97 13.80
C VAL A 101 -2.97 7.57 12.40
N LEU A 102 -4.20 7.87 11.97
CA LEU A 102 -4.44 8.46 10.64
C LEU A 102 -3.76 9.82 10.51
N GLN A 103 -3.88 10.68 11.54
CA GLN A 103 -3.26 11.99 11.52
C GLN A 103 -1.74 11.91 11.43
N GLN A 104 -1.12 10.97 12.11
CA GLN A 104 0.33 10.77 12.04
C GLN A 104 0.77 10.39 10.63
N VAL A 105 0.10 9.41 10.02
CA VAL A 105 0.44 8.95 8.67
C VAL A 105 0.23 10.08 7.65
N LEU A 106 -0.89 10.78 7.73
CA LEU A 106 -1.18 11.88 6.82
C LEU A 106 -0.18 13.01 6.94
N ARG A 107 0.15 13.40 8.18
CA ARG A 107 1.14 14.46 8.42
C ARG A 107 2.50 14.07 7.87
N TYR A 108 2.91 12.83 8.08
CA TYR A 108 4.19 12.32 7.60
C TYR A 108 4.28 12.34 6.06
N ASN A 109 3.15 12.16 5.37
CA ASN A 109 3.12 12.01 3.93
C ASN A 109 2.58 13.23 3.17
N MET A 110 2.27 14.34 3.85
CA MET A 110 1.69 15.52 3.20
C MET A 110 2.61 16.13 2.12
N LYS A 111 3.92 16.04 2.30
CA LYS A 111 4.89 16.63 1.35
C LYS A 111 5.23 15.69 0.20
N VAL A 112 4.74 14.45 0.23
CA VAL A 112 5.00 13.51 -0.86
C VAL A 112 4.13 13.88 -2.05
N PRO A 113 4.70 14.04 -3.26
CA PRO A 113 3.93 14.48 -4.43
C PRO A 113 3.15 13.34 -5.07
N VAL A 114 2.17 12.80 -4.34
CA VAL A 114 1.23 11.78 -4.83
C VAL A 114 -0.17 12.36 -4.84
N GLN A 115 -1.02 11.83 -5.71
CA GLN A 115 -2.42 12.24 -5.79
C GLN A 115 -3.27 11.53 -4.74
N PHE A 116 -2.93 10.29 -4.39
CA PHE A 116 -3.72 9.47 -3.50
C PHE A 116 -2.91 8.95 -2.32
N ILE A 117 -3.51 8.94 -1.15
CA ILE A 117 -2.94 8.36 0.07
C ILE A 117 -3.92 7.33 0.59
N VAL A 118 -3.43 6.12 0.84
CA VAL A 118 -4.24 5.00 1.34
C VAL A 118 -3.58 4.45 2.60
N ILE A 119 -4.40 4.14 3.61
CA ILE A 119 -3.97 3.49 4.84
C ILE A 119 -4.83 2.26 5.02
N THR A 120 -4.21 1.11 5.25
CA THR A 120 -4.94 -0.14 5.46
C THR A 120 -4.28 -0.98 6.55
N ASN A 121 -5.09 -1.69 7.33
CA ASN A 121 -4.61 -2.72 8.24
C ASN A 121 -5.09 -4.12 7.82
N GLY A 122 -5.62 -4.23 6.60
CA GLY A 122 -6.19 -5.46 6.08
C GLY A 122 -7.68 -5.60 6.36
N ASN A 123 -8.15 -5.15 7.53
CA ASN A 123 -9.56 -5.19 7.91
C ASN A 123 -10.28 -3.89 7.59
N HIS A 124 -9.56 -2.79 7.69
CA HIS A 124 -10.10 -1.45 7.43
C HIS A 124 -9.18 -0.72 6.45
N THR A 125 -9.78 -0.01 5.50
CA THR A 125 -9.05 0.75 4.49
C THR A 125 -9.68 2.13 4.36
N ILE A 126 -8.83 3.15 4.38
CA ILE A 126 -9.24 4.55 4.25
C ILE A 126 -8.34 5.19 3.21
N ALA A 127 -8.92 6.02 2.35
CA ALA A 127 -8.18 6.66 1.28
C ALA A 127 -8.63 8.11 1.09
N TRP A 128 -7.68 8.91 0.64
CA TRP A 128 -7.90 10.33 0.36
C TRP A 128 -7.32 10.68 -1.01
N ILE A 129 -7.97 11.65 -1.66
CA ILE A 129 -7.39 12.33 -2.80
C ILE A 129 -6.84 13.68 -2.32
N LYS A 130 -5.66 14.02 -2.81
CA LYS A 130 -5.00 15.28 -2.45
C LYS A 130 -5.31 16.32 -3.50
N ASN A 131 -6.05 17.36 -3.11
CA ASN A 131 -6.39 18.49 -3.94
C ASN A 131 -5.67 19.73 -3.40
N ASN A 132 -4.53 20.07 -3.99
CA ASN A 132 -3.66 21.13 -3.47
C ASN A 132 -3.24 20.79 -2.03
N ALA A 133 -3.53 21.63 -1.06
CA ALA A 133 -3.20 21.37 0.35
C ALA A 133 -4.32 20.66 1.11
N GLN A 134 -5.41 20.28 0.41
CA GLN A 134 -6.58 19.67 1.04
C GLN A 134 -6.65 18.18 0.74
N LEU A 135 -7.08 17.40 1.74
CA LEU A 135 -7.32 15.97 1.60
C LEU A 135 -8.82 15.71 1.66
N ASP A 136 -9.35 15.14 0.60
CA ASP A 136 -10.76 14.76 0.53
C ASP A 136 -10.89 13.25 0.67
N LEU A 137 -11.77 12.81 1.55
CA LEU A 137 -12.01 11.41 1.83
C LEU A 137 -12.69 10.74 0.64
N LEU A 138 -12.18 9.56 0.26
CA LEU A 138 -12.75 8.77 -0.83
C LEU A 138 -13.71 7.72 -0.29
N THR A 139 -14.70 7.37 -1.09
CA THR A 139 -15.63 6.28 -0.79
C THR A 139 -15.23 4.98 -1.48
N GLU A 140 -14.35 5.06 -2.49
CA GLU A 140 -13.80 3.90 -3.20
C GLU A 140 -12.42 4.24 -3.71
N LEU A 141 -11.63 3.20 -3.98
CA LEU A 141 -10.30 3.40 -4.57
C LEU A 141 -10.42 3.82 -6.03
N PRO A 142 -9.51 4.69 -6.51
CA PRO A 142 -9.59 5.19 -7.87
C PRO A 142 -9.25 4.12 -8.90
N ARG A 143 -9.76 4.30 -10.10
CA ARG A 143 -9.32 3.52 -11.26
C ARG A 143 -7.92 4.01 -11.65
N TRP A 144 -7.07 3.05 -12.01
CA TRP A 144 -5.76 3.41 -12.54
C TRP A 144 -5.92 3.86 -14.00
N ILE A 145 -5.32 4.96 -14.34
CA ILE A 145 -5.33 5.53 -15.70
C ILE A 145 -3.93 5.97 -16.13
#